data_44ab9dba25d5409146f0b1177c905f9e
#
_entry.id   44ab9dba25d5409146f0b1177c905f9e
#
_cell.length_a   1.000
_cell.length_b   1.000
_cell.length_c   1.000
_cell.angle_alpha   90.00
_cell.angle_beta   90.00
_cell.angle_gamma   90.00
#
_symmetry.space_group_name_H-M   'P 1'
#
loop_
_entity.id
_entity.type
_entity.pdbx_description
1 polymer ?
#
loop_
_entity_poly.entity_id
_entity_poly.type
_entity_poly.pdbx_seq_one_letter_code
_entity_poly.pdbx_strand_id
1 'polypeptide(L)'
;FGVTNTKVDSIQIIFPNNTFTTLLQPKEDTLLVVKQQGNEAKWYPKPTTTTVNAYFALADSSSFLPHKEDDYIDFYTERNIPMMQSRQGPKSAVADFNKDGLQDVFIAGAAGSAAQLYMQLPYGKWQRSKQALFNQYLEFEDTE
;
A
#
# COMPACT_ATOMS: atom_id res chain seq x y z
N PHE A 1 -10.07 -32.24 4.99
CA PHE A 1 -8.70 -31.95 5.41
C PHE A 1 -8.04 -33.28 5.76
N GLY A 2 -6.87 -33.59 5.16
CA GLY A 2 -6.05 -34.75 5.52
C GLY A 2 -4.98 -34.32 6.53
N VAL A 3 -4.90 -35.04 7.63
CA VAL A 3 -3.83 -34.87 8.62
C VAL A 3 -3.08 -36.19 8.72
N THR A 4 -1.80 -36.18 8.37
CA THR A 4 -0.97 -37.37 8.38
C THR A 4 -0.35 -37.58 9.76
N ASN A 5 -0.68 -38.70 10.43
CA ASN A 5 -0.06 -39.19 11.67
C ASN A 5 -0.07 -38.23 12.88
N THR A 6 -1.01 -37.31 12.96
CA THR A 6 -1.09 -36.38 14.09
C THR A 6 -2.52 -36.38 14.61
N LYS A 7 -2.70 -36.65 15.90
CA LYS A 7 -4.00 -36.54 16.56
C LYS A 7 -4.41 -35.06 16.61
N VAL A 8 -5.63 -34.77 16.19
CA VAL A 8 -6.17 -33.42 16.21
C VAL A 8 -6.79 -33.14 17.57
N ASP A 9 -6.25 -32.19 18.32
CA ASP A 9 -6.76 -31.83 19.64
C ASP A 9 -8.05 -30.97 19.55
N SER A 10 -8.11 -30.08 18.58
CA SER A 10 -9.28 -29.22 18.37
C SER A 10 -9.37 -28.70 16.94
N ILE A 11 -10.59 -28.37 16.53
CA ILE A 11 -10.88 -27.65 15.29
C ILE A 11 -11.63 -26.38 15.67
N GLN A 12 -11.11 -25.25 15.26
CA GLN A 12 -11.80 -23.96 15.38
C GLN A 12 -12.44 -23.58 14.04
N ILE A 13 -13.73 -23.32 14.06
CA ILE A 13 -14.52 -22.97 12.88
C ILE A 13 -14.98 -21.52 13.05
N ILE A 14 -14.56 -20.68 12.10
CA ILE A 14 -14.92 -19.26 12.07
C ILE A 14 -16.01 -19.09 11.04
N PHE A 15 -17.14 -18.52 11.45
CA PHE A 15 -18.28 -18.26 10.60
C PHE A 15 -18.19 -16.88 9.91
N PRO A 16 -18.89 -16.67 8.79
CA PRO A 16 -18.85 -15.40 8.04
C PRO A 16 -19.23 -14.15 8.85
N ASN A 17 -19.99 -14.30 9.92
CA ASN A 17 -20.38 -13.20 10.83
C ASN A 17 -19.34 -12.91 11.93
N ASN A 18 -18.10 -13.41 11.77
CA ASN A 18 -17.02 -13.28 12.76
C ASN A 18 -17.36 -13.86 14.14
N THR A 19 -18.12 -14.93 14.19
CA THR A 19 -18.25 -15.77 15.39
C THR A 19 -17.48 -17.07 15.19
N PHE A 20 -17.20 -17.78 16.25
CA PHE A 20 -16.50 -19.06 16.16
C PHE A 20 -17.03 -20.11 17.12
N THR A 21 -16.86 -21.35 16.76
CA THR A 21 -17.03 -22.51 17.63
C THR A 21 -15.79 -23.37 17.63
N THR A 22 -15.54 -24.08 18.70
CA THR A 22 -14.41 -25.01 18.84
C THR A 22 -14.92 -26.41 19.12
N LEU A 23 -14.53 -27.37 18.30
CA LEU A 23 -14.74 -28.79 18.52
C LEU A 23 -13.47 -29.38 19.15
N LEU A 24 -13.59 -29.93 20.33
CA LEU A 24 -12.49 -30.61 21.01
C LEU A 24 -12.45 -32.09 20.61
N GLN A 25 -11.27 -32.62 20.40
CA GLN A 25 -11.01 -34.01 20.09
C GLN A 25 -11.96 -34.60 19.02
N PRO A 26 -11.97 -34.00 17.81
CA PRO A 26 -12.85 -34.47 16.75
C PRO A 26 -12.51 -35.92 16.39
N LYS A 27 -13.54 -36.68 16.07
CA LYS A 27 -13.35 -38.07 15.65
C LYS A 27 -12.68 -38.08 14.26
N GLU A 28 -11.67 -38.90 14.12
CA GLU A 28 -10.97 -39.12 12.86
C GLU A 28 -11.87 -39.83 11.84
N ASP A 29 -11.55 -39.74 10.56
CA ASP A 29 -12.25 -40.37 9.43
C ASP A 29 -13.78 -40.19 9.46
N THR A 30 -14.25 -39.04 9.81
CA THR A 30 -15.68 -38.75 9.99
C THR A 30 -16.07 -37.46 9.28
N LEU A 31 -17.25 -37.46 8.70
CA LEU A 31 -17.89 -36.21 8.23
C LEU A 31 -18.42 -35.41 9.44
N LEU A 32 -17.81 -34.28 9.72
CA LEU A 32 -18.24 -33.37 10.77
C LEU A 32 -19.22 -32.33 10.19
N VAL A 33 -20.47 -32.37 10.66
CA VAL A 33 -21.49 -31.38 10.31
C VAL A 33 -21.59 -30.37 11.47
N VAL A 34 -21.17 -29.15 11.23
CA VAL A 34 -21.22 -28.07 12.21
C VAL A 34 -22.28 -27.06 11.81
N LYS A 35 -23.25 -26.83 12.71
CA LYS A 35 -24.30 -25.83 12.50
C LYS A 35 -24.05 -24.64 13.40
N GLN A 36 -24.16 -23.44 12.85
CA GLN A 36 -24.14 -22.20 13.61
C GLN A 36 -25.41 -22.11 14.46
N GLN A 37 -25.27 -21.88 15.77
CA GLN A 37 -26.38 -21.82 16.72
C GLN A 37 -26.80 -20.40 17.09
N GLY A 38 -25.99 -19.40 16.73
CA GLY A 38 -26.28 -17.97 16.99
C GLY A 38 -25.83 -17.44 18.35
N ASN A 39 -25.29 -18.30 19.21
CA ASN A 39 -24.76 -17.95 20.53
C ASN A 39 -23.22 -18.13 20.65
N GLU A 40 -22.55 -18.26 19.50
CA GLU A 40 -21.11 -18.43 19.45
C GLU A 40 -20.38 -17.16 19.91
N ALA A 41 -19.18 -17.36 20.46
CA ALA A 41 -18.30 -16.25 20.83
C ALA A 41 -17.81 -15.49 19.61
N LYS A 42 -17.57 -14.18 19.74
CA LYS A 42 -16.97 -13.37 18.68
C LYS A 42 -15.52 -13.75 18.48
N TRP A 43 -15.14 -13.91 17.23
CA TRP A 43 -13.77 -14.13 16.83
C TRP A 43 -13.10 -12.79 16.49
N TYR A 44 -11.91 -12.62 17.01
CA TYR A 44 -11.04 -11.51 16.68
C TYR A 44 -9.72 -12.08 16.20
N PRO A 45 -9.20 -11.65 15.03
CA PRO A 45 -7.88 -12.07 14.61
C PRO A 45 -6.87 -11.67 15.67
N LYS A 46 -6.11 -12.65 16.16
CA LYS A 46 -4.97 -12.30 17.01
C LYS A 46 -3.99 -11.50 16.16
N PRO A 47 -3.60 -10.31 16.59
CA PRO A 47 -2.52 -9.61 15.91
C PRO A 47 -1.30 -10.53 15.93
N THR A 48 -0.88 -10.95 14.76
CA THR A 48 0.36 -11.69 14.62
C THR A 48 1.46 -10.67 14.86
N THR A 49 1.96 -10.59 16.08
CA THR A 49 3.21 -9.90 16.37
C THR A 49 4.36 -10.74 15.82
N THR A 50 4.42 -10.87 14.52
CA THR A 50 5.65 -11.22 13.86
C THR A 50 6.49 -9.95 13.97
N THR A 51 7.53 -10.00 14.79
CA THR A 51 8.65 -9.07 14.66
C THR A 51 9.27 -9.34 13.29
N VAL A 52 8.67 -8.77 12.27
CA VAL A 52 9.28 -8.75 10.95
C VAL A 52 10.45 -7.78 11.11
N ASN A 53 11.67 -8.28 11.00
CA ASN A 53 12.80 -7.39 10.77
C ASN A 53 12.46 -6.62 9.50
N ALA A 54 12.05 -5.37 9.66
CA ALA A 54 11.68 -4.55 8.53
C ALA A 54 12.93 -4.35 7.66
N TYR A 55 12.88 -4.81 6.42
CA TYR A 55 13.95 -4.56 5.44
C TYR A 55 14.03 -3.08 5.05
N PHE A 56 12.96 -2.33 5.31
CA PHE A 56 12.84 -0.91 5.04
C PHE A 56 12.38 -0.19 6.31
N ALA A 57 12.99 0.92 6.60
CA ALA A 57 12.55 1.84 7.64
C ALA A 57 12.06 3.13 6.97
N LEU A 58 11.06 3.78 7.58
CA LEU A 58 10.63 5.10 7.15
C LEU A 58 11.80 6.07 7.37
N ALA A 59 12.33 6.63 6.28
CA ALA A 59 13.27 7.73 6.34
C ALA A 59 12.54 9.04 6.72
N ASP A 60 13.30 10.08 7.03
CA ASP A 60 12.72 11.40 7.24
C ASP A 60 12.02 11.88 5.97
N SER A 61 10.69 11.91 6.01
CA SER A 61 9.85 12.39 4.90
C SER A 61 9.64 13.90 4.92
N SER A 62 10.17 14.61 5.92
CA SER A 62 9.97 16.05 6.10
C SER A 62 10.58 16.89 4.96
N SER A 63 11.56 16.33 4.26
CA SER A 63 12.20 16.98 3.11
C SER A 63 11.38 16.93 1.81
N PHE A 64 10.42 16.00 1.72
CA PHE A 64 9.60 15.80 0.53
C PHE A 64 8.21 16.41 0.72
N LEU A 65 7.77 17.19 -0.24
CA LEU A 65 6.39 17.68 -0.24
C LEU A 65 5.44 16.57 -0.70
N PRO A 66 4.26 16.47 -0.07
CA PRO A 66 3.26 15.51 -0.50
C PRO A 66 2.81 15.84 -1.93
N HIS A 67 2.64 14.81 -2.73
CA HIS A 67 2.01 14.96 -4.05
C HIS A 67 0.54 15.34 -3.87
N LYS A 68 0.05 16.20 -4.76
CA LYS A 68 -1.34 16.64 -4.76
C LYS A 68 -1.92 16.44 -6.16
N GLU A 69 -2.91 15.59 -6.25
CA GLU A 69 -3.73 15.40 -7.44
C GLU A 69 -4.79 16.49 -7.55
N ASP A 70 -5.29 16.71 -8.73
CA ASP A 70 -6.45 17.57 -8.96
C ASP A 70 -7.78 16.80 -8.66
N ASP A 71 -8.90 17.51 -8.76
CA ASP A 71 -10.22 16.92 -8.54
C ASP A 71 -10.91 16.45 -9.83
N TYR A 72 -10.15 16.32 -10.95
CA TYR A 72 -10.70 15.87 -12.22
C TYR A 72 -11.17 14.43 -12.14
N ILE A 73 -12.33 14.15 -12.74
CA ILE A 73 -12.94 12.83 -12.76
C ILE A 73 -13.11 12.40 -14.22
N ASP A 74 -12.27 11.50 -14.70
CA ASP A 74 -12.24 11.02 -16.08
C ASP A 74 -13.59 10.47 -16.55
N PHE A 75 -14.31 9.79 -15.67
CA PHE A 75 -15.60 9.15 -16.00
C PHE A 75 -16.70 10.13 -16.46
N TYR A 76 -16.55 11.42 -16.17
CA TYR A 76 -17.50 12.44 -16.68
C TYR A 76 -17.29 12.72 -18.16
N THR A 77 -16.07 12.56 -18.65
CA THR A 77 -15.70 12.81 -20.04
C THR A 77 -15.58 11.49 -20.82
N GLU A 78 -14.93 10.49 -20.24
CA GLU A 78 -14.64 9.19 -20.84
C GLU A 78 -15.31 8.06 -20.06
N ARG A 79 -16.56 7.74 -20.38
CA ARG A 79 -17.37 6.78 -19.63
C ARG A 79 -16.97 5.31 -19.81
N ASN A 80 -16.15 5.00 -20.80
CA ASN A 80 -15.82 3.64 -21.19
C ASN A 80 -14.46 3.17 -20.67
N ILE A 81 -13.75 3.99 -19.91
CA ILE A 81 -12.49 3.58 -19.30
C ILE A 81 -12.76 2.74 -18.04
N PRO A 82 -11.98 1.66 -17.81
CA PRO A 82 -12.19 0.77 -16.67
C PRO A 82 -11.69 1.35 -15.34
N MET A 83 -10.80 2.34 -15.38
CA MET A 83 -10.20 3.01 -14.20
C MET A 83 -9.87 4.45 -14.52
N MET A 84 -9.78 5.29 -13.49
CA MET A 84 -9.32 6.67 -13.63
C MET A 84 -7.83 6.67 -13.98
N GLN A 85 -7.45 7.46 -14.99
CA GLN A 85 -6.06 7.66 -15.41
C GLN A 85 -5.46 8.95 -14.83
N SER A 86 -6.28 9.97 -14.62
CA SER A 86 -5.89 11.25 -14.03
C SER A 86 -5.43 11.19 -12.58
N ARG A 87 -5.54 10.02 -11.92
CA ARG A 87 -5.15 9.83 -10.50
C ARG A 87 -4.28 8.60 -10.29
N GLN A 88 -3.32 8.39 -11.18
CA GLN A 88 -2.39 7.26 -11.05
C GLN A 88 -1.20 7.53 -10.13
N GLY A 89 -1.12 8.73 -9.58
CA GLY A 89 -0.01 9.20 -8.77
C GLY A 89 1.20 9.64 -9.61
N PRO A 90 2.17 10.28 -8.97
CA PRO A 90 3.31 10.83 -9.68
C PRO A 90 4.22 9.75 -10.21
N LYS A 91 4.70 9.91 -11.42
CA LYS A 91 5.85 9.17 -11.91
C LYS A 91 7.12 9.73 -11.27
N SER A 92 8.15 8.92 -11.14
CA SER A 92 9.40 9.35 -10.56
C SER A 92 10.59 8.78 -11.32
N ALA A 93 11.68 9.55 -11.35
CA ALA A 93 12.95 9.14 -11.92
C ALA A 93 14.08 9.41 -10.92
N VAL A 94 15.10 8.55 -10.98
CA VAL A 94 16.28 8.67 -10.12
C VAL A 94 17.50 8.77 -11.03
N ALA A 95 18.29 9.81 -10.85
CA ALA A 95 19.54 10.02 -11.56
C ALA A 95 20.42 11.00 -10.79
N ASP A 96 21.70 11.01 -11.09
CA ASP A 96 22.63 12.04 -10.62
C ASP A 96 22.56 13.24 -11.56
N PHE A 97 21.73 14.22 -11.25
CA PHE A 97 21.46 15.39 -12.09
C PHE A 97 22.57 16.44 -12.06
N ASN A 98 23.28 16.55 -10.91
CA ASN A 98 24.33 17.55 -10.72
C ASN A 98 25.74 16.97 -10.89
N LYS A 99 25.88 15.66 -11.10
CA LYS A 99 27.15 14.92 -11.28
C LYS A 99 28.04 14.95 -10.03
N ASP A 100 27.44 14.90 -8.86
CA ASP A 100 28.16 14.83 -7.58
C ASP A 100 28.39 13.39 -7.07
N GLY A 101 27.87 12.40 -7.79
CA GLY A 101 27.95 10.97 -7.45
C GLY A 101 26.84 10.50 -6.52
N LEU A 102 25.92 11.37 -6.11
CA LEU A 102 24.73 11.00 -5.34
C LEU A 102 23.50 10.86 -6.27
N GLN A 103 22.53 10.09 -5.83
CA GLN A 103 21.32 9.87 -6.64
C GLN A 103 20.26 10.89 -6.23
N ASP A 104 19.87 11.74 -7.18
CA ASP A 104 18.77 12.70 -7.02
C ASP A 104 17.44 12.09 -7.42
N VAL A 105 16.34 12.72 -7.02
CA VAL A 105 14.97 12.23 -7.30
C VAL A 105 14.17 13.33 -7.98
N PHE A 106 13.65 13.01 -9.15
CA PHE A 106 12.63 13.78 -9.82
C PHE A 106 11.26 13.15 -9.55
N ILE A 107 10.26 13.95 -9.21
CA ILE A 107 8.87 13.55 -9.01
C ILE A 107 8.02 14.40 -9.93
N ALA A 108 7.27 13.75 -10.81
CA ALA A 108 6.38 14.40 -11.75
C ALA A 108 5.25 15.15 -11.04
N GLY A 109 4.70 16.16 -11.70
CA GLY A 109 3.60 16.94 -11.21
C GLY A 109 2.24 16.40 -11.65
N ALA A 110 1.18 16.90 -11.05
CA ALA A 110 -0.19 16.78 -11.54
C ALA A 110 -0.69 18.15 -12.03
N ALA A 111 -1.82 18.18 -12.69
CA ALA A 111 -2.44 19.44 -13.11
C ALA A 111 -2.63 20.37 -11.89
N GLY A 112 -2.06 21.57 -11.97
CA GLY A 112 -2.02 22.54 -10.87
C GLY A 112 -0.91 22.33 -9.83
N SER A 113 -0.04 21.32 -10.00
CA SER A 113 1.07 21.02 -9.09
C SER A 113 2.35 20.77 -9.87
N ALA A 114 3.35 21.66 -9.74
CA ALA A 114 4.60 21.53 -10.48
C ALA A 114 5.39 20.29 -10.10
N ALA A 115 6.12 19.72 -11.07
CA ALA A 115 7.12 18.71 -10.84
C ALA A 115 8.17 19.16 -9.80
N GLN A 116 8.78 18.22 -9.14
CA GLN A 116 9.71 18.46 -8.04
C GLN A 116 11.03 17.71 -8.29
N LEU A 117 12.14 18.41 -8.08
CA LEU A 117 13.47 17.82 -8.12
C LEU A 117 14.11 17.96 -6.75
N TYR A 118 14.54 16.85 -6.21
CA TYR A 118 15.23 16.75 -4.93
C TYR A 118 16.66 16.30 -5.15
N MET A 119 17.57 17.14 -4.74
CA MET A 119 19.02 16.84 -4.75
C MET A 119 19.39 16.13 -3.47
N GLN A 120 20.05 14.98 -3.60
CA GLN A 120 20.61 14.32 -2.44
C GLN A 120 21.86 15.06 -1.99
N LEU A 121 21.97 15.26 -0.68
CA LEU A 121 23.14 15.84 -0.03
C LEU A 121 23.88 14.76 0.78
N PRO A 122 25.14 14.99 1.17
CA PRO A 122 25.85 14.08 2.06
C PRO A 122 25.07 13.77 3.34
N TYR A 123 25.29 12.57 3.87
CA TYR A 123 24.62 12.05 5.09
C TYR A 123 23.11 11.80 4.93
N GLY A 124 22.64 11.56 3.69
CA GLY A 124 21.26 11.20 3.42
C GLY A 124 20.26 12.36 3.58
N LYS A 125 20.72 13.58 3.55
CA LYS A 125 19.86 14.77 3.53
C LYS A 125 19.37 15.06 2.11
N TRP A 126 18.24 15.75 2.02
CA TRP A 126 17.62 16.14 0.76
C TRP A 126 17.39 17.65 0.70
N GLN A 127 17.59 18.20 -0.47
CA GLN A 127 17.29 19.59 -0.76
C GLN A 127 16.43 19.71 -2.00
N ARG A 128 15.27 20.36 -1.87
CA ARG A 128 14.43 20.64 -3.02
C ARG A 128 15.10 21.72 -3.88
N SER A 129 15.28 21.42 -5.16
CA SER A 129 15.74 22.38 -6.15
C SER A 129 14.59 23.29 -6.59
N LYS A 130 14.84 24.59 -6.61
CA LYS A 130 13.86 25.58 -7.11
C LYS A 130 14.06 25.78 -8.59
N GLN A 131 13.34 25.06 -9.44
CA GLN A 131 13.38 25.20 -10.88
C GLN A 131 12.16 25.98 -11.37
N ALA A 132 12.39 27.23 -11.83
CA ALA A 132 11.32 28.06 -12.38
C ALA A 132 10.68 27.45 -13.64
N LEU A 133 11.44 26.62 -14.36
CA LEU A 133 10.98 25.91 -15.56
C LEU A 133 9.74 25.05 -15.28
N PHE A 134 9.71 24.35 -14.15
CA PHE A 134 8.58 23.45 -13.81
C PHE A 134 7.26 24.20 -13.63
N ASN A 135 7.31 25.48 -13.23
CA ASN A 135 6.10 26.29 -13.09
C ASN A 135 5.45 26.64 -14.44
N GLN A 136 6.17 26.50 -15.55
CA GLN A 136 5.62 26.75 -16.89
C GLN A 136 4.69 25.63 -17.36
N TYR A 137 4.76 24.48 -16.72
CA TYR A 137 4.02 23.26 -17.06
C TYR A 137 2.94 22.91 -16.05
N LEU A 138 2.56 23.87 -15.19
CA LEU A 138 1.52 23.66 -14.16
C LEU A 138 0.15 23.23 -14.69
N GLU A 139 -0.15 23.55 -15.95
CA GLU A 139 -1.45 23.18 -16.56
C GLU A 139 -1.47 21.75 -17.10
N PHE A 140 -0.32 21.09 -17.12
CA PHE A 140 -0.18 19.75 -17.67
C PHE A 140 0.09 18.74 -16.55
N GLU A 141 -0.43 17.54 -16.75
CA GLU A 141 -0.07 16.41 -15.95
C GLU A 141 1.14 15.71 -16.60
N ASP A 142 2.17 15.45 -15.80
CA ASP A 142 3.36 14.75 -16.25
C ASP A 142 3.12 13.23 -16.15
N THR A 143 2.72 12.62 -17.26
CA THR A 143 2.34 11.19 -17.29
C THR A 143 3.46 10.24 -17.66
N GLU A 144 4.55 10.70 -18.29
CA GLU A 144 5.73 9.88 -18.67
C GLU A 144 7.05 10.65 -18.55
#